data_af12b3ad79253dd348ee9ed301cf3eab
#
_entry.id   af12b3ad79253dd348ee9ed301cf3eab
#
_cell.length_a   1.000
_cell.length_b   1.000
_cell.length_c   1.000
_cell.angle_alpha   90.00
_cell.angle_beta   90.00
_cell.angle_gamma   90.00
#
_symmetry.space_group_name_H-M   'P 1'
#
loop_
_entity.id
_entity.type
_entity.pdbx_description
1 polymer ?
#
loop_
_entity_poly.entity_id
_entity_poly.type
_entity_poly.pdbx_seq_one_letter_code
_entity_poly.pdbx_strand_id
1 'polypeptide(L)'
;MNIKRSVNKFQIVGSIDEINLKVDDSLVSKKNPKIKGAIVKADFKNPSVTIDVGGQTIGVDFYPTYKQREKDGKIEDNPRYKALETIMNYEKGTRVKADCSVSENSYVDDKGVEPEFKTFPQLSAFQISSTNVPDEDKADGRISGIVKNITSEVNKDGDETGRIFIEFYYMTTDASGDISATPIKLVCESDIADDFKEMYPIGSSCMLDVEIINKQVGGNKKKVEGHFGRRDSKIVDGFSIEEYSIFGGDPAMEEENEYFISIDDMKSLLKEREVMIKAKIDEKEKNGSKTETKKGLGTRKSTVDISEDSENPFL
;
A
#
# COMPACT_ATOMS: atom_id res chain seq x y z
N MET A 1 23.34 13.62 4.28
CA MET A 1 22.65 12.37 3.99
C MET A 1 22.56 12.20 2.48
N ASN A 2 23.08 11.14 1.92
CA ASN A 2 23.00 10.90 0.47
C ASN A 2 22.11 9.67 0.21
N ILE A 3 20.95 9.63 0.90
CA ILE A 3 19.99 8.54 0.80
C ILE A 3 19.28 8.64 -0.54
N LYS A 4 19.28 7.55 -1.27
CA LYS A 4 18.56 7.43 -2.54
C LYS A 4 17.19 6.79 -2.31
N ARG A 5 16.28 7.09 -3.22
CA ARG A 5 14.96 6.45 -3.26
C ARG A 5 15.11 4.95 -3.47
N SER A 6 14.37 4.13 -2.72
CA SER A 6 14.32 2.68 -2.89
C SER A 6 13.79 2.26 -4.27
N VAL A 7 14.22 1.09 -4.73
CA VAL A 7 13.48 0.35 -5.75
C VAL A 7 12.11 -0.01 -5.16
N ASN A 8 11.07 0.25 -5.93
CA ASN A 8 9.68 -0.05 -5.55
C ASN A 8 8.90 -0.13 -6.86
N LYS A 9 8.93 -1.29 -7.47
CA LYS A 9 8.37 -1.53 -8.81
C LYS A 9 7.62 -2.84 -8.79
N PHE A 10 6.33 -2.76 -9.06
CA PHE A 10 5.42 -3.89 -9.16
C PHE A 10 4.76 -3.91 -10.52
N GLN A 11 4.41 -5.08 -10.98
CA GLN A 11 3.68 -5.27 -12.22
C GLN A 11 2.48 -6.19 -11.97
N ILE A 12 1.31 -5.70 -12.34
CA ILE A 12 0.06 -6.46 -12.27
C ILE A 12 -0.40 -6.74 -13.69
N VAL A 13 -0.52 -8.01 -14.05
CA VAL A 13 -0.99 -8.47 -15.36
C VAL A 13 -2.21 -9.35 -15.15
N GLY A 14 -3.31 -8.98 -15.77
CA GLY A 14 -4.57 -9.69 -15.61
C GLY A 14 -5.67 -9.08 -16.47
N SER A 15 -6.91 -9.30 -16.08
CA SER A 15 -8.07 -8.76 -16.77
C SER A 15 -8.81 -7.74 -15.90
N ILE A 16 -9.28 -6.64 -16.48
CA ILE A 16 -10.10 -5.66 -15.77
C ILE A 16 -11.33 -6.35 -15.17
N ASP A 17 -11.52 -6.21 -13.87
CA ASP A 17 -12.72 -6.68 -13.18
C ASP A 17 -13.71 -5.52 -12.97
N GLU A 18 -13.24 -4.38 -12.41
CA GLU A 18 -14.06 -3.21 -12.17
C GLU A 18 -13.25 -1.91 -12.32
N ILE A 19 -13.90 -0.85 -12.77
CA ILE A 19 -13.34 0.50 -12.86
C ILE A 19 -14.21 1.46 -12.05
N ASN A 20 -13.65 2.03 -10.99
CA ASN A 20 -14.34 2.94 -10.06
C ASN A 20 -13.93 4.42 -10.27
N LEU A 21 -13.34 4.73 -11.40
CA LEU A 21 -12.97 6.10 -11.78
C LEU A 21 -14.20 6.88 -12.24
N LYS A 22 -14.29 8.14 -11.84
CA LYS A 22 -15.32 9.07 -12.28
C LYS A 22 -14.77 10.47 -12.53
N VAL A 23 -15.43 11.18 -13.44
CA VAL A 23 -15.13 12.58 -13.73
C VAL A 23 -16.00 13.46 -12.84
N ASP A 24 -15.37 14.48 -12.25
CA ASP A 24 -16.06 15.55 -11.51
C ASP A 24 -15.69 16.89 -12.15
N ASP A 25 -16.66 17.54 -12.79
CA ASP A 25 -16.45 18.74 -13.60
C ASP A 25 -16.42 20.05 -12.80
N SER A 26 -16.71 19.99 -11.49
CA SER A 26 -17.01 21.19 -10.69
C SER A 26 -15.85 21.73 -9.87
N LEU A 27 -14.65 21.15 -9.96
CA LEU A 27 -13.58 21.43 -8.99
C LEU A 27 -12.48 22.38 -9.52
N VAL A 28 -12.08 23.28 -8.64
CA VAL A 28 -10.87 24.10 -8.78
C VAL A 28 -9.80 23.49 -7.85
N SER A 29 -8.57 23.38 -8.33
CA SER A 29 -7.48 22.87 -7.51
C SER A 29 -7.26 23.75 -6.27
N LYS A 30 -7.28 23.11 -5.08
CA LYS A 30 -6.99 23.81 -3.82
C LYS A 30 -5.52 24.28 -3.74
N LYS A 31 -4.59 23.54 -4.39
CA LYS A 31 -3.16 23.87 -4.40
C LYS A 31 -2.82 24.95 -5.41
N ASN A 32 -3.53 24.99 -6.54
CA ASN A 32 -3.31 25.97 -7.59
C ASN A 32 -4.65 26.44 -8.18
N PRO A 33 -5.18 27.60 -7.75
CA PRO A 33 -6.47 28.10 -8.23
C PRO A 33 -6.53 28.43 -9.73
N LYS A 34 -5.38 28.48 -10.40
CA LYS A 34 -5.32 28.65 -11.87
C LYS A 34 -5.72 27.36 -12.61
N ILE A 35 -5.54 26.20 -11.97
CA ILE A 35 -5.94 24.91 -12.52
C ILE A 35 -7.44 24.73 -12.29
N LYS A 36 -8.17 24.70 -13.39
CA LYS A 36 -9.64 24.59 -13.41
C LYS A 36 -10.05 23.40 -14.28
N GLY A 37 -11.28 22.97 -14.12
CA GLY A 37 -11.90 21.96 -14.96
C GLY A 37 -12.00 20.60 -14.30
N ALA A 38 -12.28 19.59 -15.12
CA ALA A 38 -12.56 18.25 -14.69
C ALA A 38 -11.40 17.60 -13.92
N ILE A 39 -11.73 16.78 -12.95
CA ILE A 39 -10.81 15.90 -12.24
C ILE A 39 -11.30 14.46 -12.38
N VAL A 40 -10.39 13.53 -12.68
CA VAL A 40 -10.65 12.10 -12.56
C VAL A 40 -10.20 11.64 -11.18
N LYS A 41 -11.07 10.96 -10.47
CA LYS A 41 -10.82 10.42 -9.14
C LYS A 41 -11.62 9.13 -8.92
N ALA A 42 -11.15 8.30 -8.00
CA ALA A 42 -11.93 7.17 -7.49
C ALA A 42 -12.88 7.60 -6.37
N ASP A 43 -13.81 6.72 -6.04
CA ASP A 43 -14.52 6.78 -4.76
C ASP A 43 -13.57 6.27 -3.67
N PHE A 44 -13.39 7.04 -2.57
CA PHE A 44 -12.46 6.70 -1.48
C PHE A 44 -12.71 5.34 -0.79
N LYS A 45 -13.81 4.69 -1.12
CA LYS A 45 -14.19 3.40 -0.52
C LYS A 45 -13.70 2.19 -1.30
N ASN A 46 -13.37 2.38 -2.56
CA ASN A 46 -12.99 1.30 -3.47
C ASN A 46 -11.71 1.66 -4.20
N PRO A 47 -10.87 0.68 -4.57
CA PRO A 47 -9.74 0.90 -5.48
C PRO A 47 -10.20 1.57 -6.78
N SER A 48 -9.31 2.34 -7.39
CA SER A 48 -9.60 3.03 -8.66
C SER A 48 -9.92 2.03 -9.79
N VAL A 49 -9.19 0.94 -9.80
CA VAL A 49 -9.36 -0.18 -10.75
C VAL A 49 -9.10 -1.47 -10.01
N THR A 50 -9.89 -2.50 -10.26
CA THR A 50 -9.59 -3.87 -9.82
C THR A 50 -9.23 -4.73 -11.01
N ILE A 51 -8.21 -5.58 -10.85
CA ILE A 51 -7.67 -6.46 -11.87
C ILE A 51 -7.77 -7.90 -11.35
N ASP A 52 -8.42 -8.77 -12.11
CA ASP A 52 -8.44 -10.20 -11.86
C ASP A 52 -7.13 -10.81 -12.36
N VAL A 53 -6.38 -11.40 -11.44
CA VAL A 53 -5.08 -12.06 -11.65
C VAL A 53 -5.22 -13.50 -11.22
N GLY A 54 -5.50 -14.40 -12.15
CA GLY A 54 -5.65 -15.82 -11.85
C GLY A 54 -6.76 -16.16 -10.84
N GLY A 55 -7.86 -15.39 -10.84
CA GLY A 55 -8.96 -15.54 -9.89
C GLY A 55 -8.80 -14.79 -8.57
N GLN A 56 -7.73 -14.01 -8.42
CA GLN A 56 -7.53 -13.08 -7.31
C GLN A 56 -7.80 -11.65 -7.80
N THR A 57 -8.55 -10.87 -7.03
CA THR A 57 -8.80 -9.46 -7.36
C THR A 57 -7.78 -8.56 -6.69
N ILE A 58 -6.95 -7.88 -7.47
CA ILE A 58 -5.96 -6.92 -6.98
C ILE A 58 -6.47 -5.50 -7.22
N GLY A 59 -6.49 -4.69 -6.16
CA GLY A 59 -6.86 -3.28 -6.23
C GLY A 59 -5.68 -2.39 -6.59
N VAL A 60 -5.89 -1.48 -7.53
CA VAL A 60 -4.88 -0.52 -7.98
C VAL A 60 -5.45 0.89 -7.96
N ASP A 61 -4.71 1.83 -7.38
CA ASP A 61 -5.17 3.20 -7.22
C ASP A 61 -4.44 4.20 -8.10
N PHE A 62 -5.15 5.26 -8.42
CA PHE A 62 -4.62 6.44 -9.09
C PHE A 62 -4.82 7.69 -8.23
N TYR A 63 -3.83 8.56 -8.21
CA TYR A 63 -4.00 9.87 -7.62
C TYR A 63 -5.03 10.68 -8.41
N PRO A 64 -5.90 11.44 -7.71
CA PRO A 64 -6.82 12.36 -8.35
C PRO A 64 -6.09 13.30 -9.32
N THR A 65 -6.53 13.34 -10.56
CA THR A 65 -5.81 14.00 -11.65
C THR A 65 -6.69 15.04 -12.35
N TYR A 66 -6.26 16.30 -12.30
CA TYR A 66 -6.93 17.39 -13.02
C TYR A 66 -6.65 17.33 -14.52
N LYS A 67 -7.63 17.78 -15.31
CA LYS A 67 -7.52 17.89 -16.77
C LYS A 67 -6.36 18.80 -17.19
N GLN A 68 -6.07 19.82 -16.39
CA GLN A 68 -4.97 20.74 -16.60
C GLN A 68 -3.87 20.55 -15.55
N ARG A 69 -2.64 20.89 -15.93
CA ARG A 69 -1.50 20.98 -15.02
C ARG A 69 -0.70 22.26 -15.30
N GLU A 70 0.03 22.74 -14.31
CA GLU A 70 1.05 23.75 -14.50
C GLU A 70 2.40 23.09 -14.77
N LYS A 71 3.04 23.49 -15.87
CA LYS A 71 4.40 23.09 -16.22
C LYS A 71 5.15 24.31 -16.71
N ASP A 72 6.31 24.59 -16.12
CA ASP A 72 7.18 25.72 -16.45
C ASP A 72 6.42 27.07 -16.46
N GLY A 73 5.51 27.26 -15.46
CA GLY A 73 4.68 28.47 -15.34
C GLY A 73 3.53 28.60 -16.33
N LYS A 74 3.32 27.60 -17.20
CA LYS A 74 2.24 27.56 -18.19
C LYS A 74 1.20 26.51 -17.80
N ILE A 75 -0.07 26.83 -18.05
CA ILE A 75 -1.17 25.88 -17.91
C ILE A 75 -1.32 25.10 -19.22
N GLU A 76 -1.22 23.79 -19.15
CA GLU A 76 -1.36 22.88 -20.28
C GLU A 76 -2.28 21.70 -19.97
N ASP A 77 -2.71 20.97 -20.98
CA ASP A 77 -3.44 19.72 -20.81
C ASP A 77 -2.57 18.68 -20.10
N ASN A 78 -3.17 17.95 -19.17
CA ASN A 78 -2.48 16.93 -18.41
C ASN A 78 -2.52 15.58 -19.15
N PRO A 79 -1.40 15.05 -19.66
CA PRO A 79 -1.37 13.77 -20.35
C PRO A 79 -1.88 12.61 -19.49
N ARG A 80 -1.68 12.69 -18.16
CA ARG A 80 -2.16 11.67 -17.22
C ARG A 80 -3.69 11.63 -17.15
N TYR A 81 -4.34 12.78 -17.27
CA TYR A 81 -5.81 12.84 -17.34
C TYR A 81 -6.33 12.07 -18.55
N LYS A 82 -5.72 12.28 -19.74
CA LYS A 82 -6.08 11.55 -20.95
C LYS A 82 -5.86 10.04 -20.83
N ALA A 83 -4.78 9.62 -20.15
CA ALA A 83 -4.54 8.21 -19.88
C ALA A 83 -5.65 7.61 -18.99
N LEU A 84 -6.10 8.33 -17.96
CA LEU A 84 -7.19 7.88 -17.10
C LEU A 84 -8.53 7.84 -17.87
N GLU A 85 -8.82 8.80 -18.74
CA GLU A 85 -10.00 8.73 -19.63
C GLU A 85 -9.97 7.48 -20.52
N THR A 86 -8.79 7.09 -21.02
CA THR A 86 -8.64 5.85 -21.79
C THR A 86 -8.96 4.62 -20.95
N ILE A 87 -8.45 4.57 -19.72
CA ILE A 87 -8.72 3.47 -18.79
C ILE A 87 -10.22 3.36 -18.46
N MET A 88 -10.89 4.48 -18.27
CA MET A 88 -12.34 4.51 -18.01
C MET A 88 -13.19 3.90 -19.13
N ASN A 89 -12.65 3.81 -20.35
CA ASN A 89 -13.31 3.22 -21.50
C ASN A 89 -12.98 1.73 -21.69
N TYR A 90 -12.15 1.12 -20.83
CA TYR A 90 -11.90 -0.33 -20.90
C TYR A 90 -13.14 -1.09 -20.44
N GLU A 91 -13.42 -2.18 -21.11
CA GLU A 91 -14.50 -3.09 -20.74
C GLU A 91 -13.99 -4.12 -19.71
N LYS A 92 -14.90 -4.64 -18.88
CA LYS A 92 -14.61 -5.78 -18.01
C LYS A 92 -14.11 -6.96 -18.85
N GLY A 93 -13.02 -7.58 -18.41
CA GLY A 93 -12.33 -8.65 -19.12
C GLY A 93 -11.25 -8.15 -20.09
N THR A 94 -11.10 -6.83 -20.30
CA THR A 94 -9.97 -6.30 -21.06
C THR A 94 -8.67 -6.69 -20.38
N ARG A 95 -7.78 -7.38 -21.11
CA ARG A 95 -6.46 -7.74 -20.59
C ARG A 95 -5.56 -6.52 -20.51
N VAL A 96 -4.91 -6.35 -19.35
CA VAL A 96 -4.09 -5.17 -19.06
C VAL A 96 -2.82 -5.51 -18.31
N LYS A 97 -1.87 -4.60 -18.42
CA LYS A 97 -0.66 -4.55 -17.60
C LYS A 97 -0.64 -3.22 -16.85
N ALA A 98 -0.55 -3.26 -15.54
CA ALA A 98 -0.38 -2.10 -14.68
C ALA A 98 1.03 -2.07 -14.10
N ASP A 99 1.75 -0.96 -14.32
CA ASP A 99 3.04 -0.70 -13.68
C ASP A 99 2.77 0.15 -12.42
N CYS A 100 3.11 -0.40 -11.27
CA CYS A 100 2.73 0.10 -9.95
C CYS A 100 3.93 0.32 -9.03
N SER A 101 3.68 1.04 -7.94
CA SER A 101 4.51 1.02 -6.72
C SER A 101 3.62 0.85 -5.51
N VAL A 102 4.16 0.31 -4.43
CA VAL A 102 3.51 0.37 -3.13
C VAL A 102 3.69 1.77 -2.56
N SER A 103 2.62 2.35 -2.08
CA SER A 103 2.60 3.61 -1.34
C SER A 103 1.94 3.40 0.02
N GLU A 104 2.18 4.31 0.95
CA GLU A 104 1.51 4.33 2.23
C GLU A 104 0.24 5.18 2.13
N ASN A 105 -0.89 4.59 2.49
CA ASN A 105 -2.08 5.35 2.83
C ASN A 105 -2.20 5.43 4.35
N SER A 106 -2.42 6.64 4.88
CA SER A 106 -2.42 6.86 6.32
C SER A 106 -3.51 7.85 6.74
N TYR A 107 -4.09 7.60 7.91
CA TYR A 107 -5.07 8.49 8.51
C TYR A 107 -4.99 8.43 10.04
N VAL A 108 -5.50 9.46 10.70
CA VAL A 108 -5.69 9.44 12.15
C VAL A 108 -7.12 8.98 12.44
N ASP A 109 -7.24 7.83 13.07
CA ASP A 109 -8.52 7.31 13.57
C ASP A 109 -8.82 7.94 14.93
N ASP A 110 -9.88 8.75 14.99
CA ASP A 110 -10.33 9.47 16.18
C ASP A 110 -11.58 8.88 16.81
N LYS A 111 -11.96 7.66 16.41
CA LYS A 111 -13.16 6.97 16.95
C LYS A 111 -12.92 6.28 18.29
N GLY A 112 -11.66 6.11 18.69
CA GLY A 112 -11.24 5.52 19.96
C GLY A 112 -11.21 6.50 21.13
N VAL A 113 -10.65 6.05 22.26
CA VAL A 113 -10.41 6.90 23.45
C VAL A 113 -9.29 7.89 23.19
N GLU A 114 -8.29 7.48 22.45
CA GLU A 114 -7.16 8.30 21.99
C GLU A 114 -7.05 8.18 20.46
N PRO A 115 -6.67 9.26 19.75
CA PRO A 115 -6.43 9.21 18.32
C PRO A 115 -5.27 8.28 18.00
N GLU A 116 -5.46 7.40 17.01
CA GLU A 116 -4.47 6.43 16.57
C GLU A 116 -4.08 6.70 15.11
N PHE A 117 -2.77 6.73 14.84
CA PHE A 117 -2.27 6.84 13.47
C PHE A 117 -2.25 5.45 12.81
N LYS A 118 -3.08 5.28 11.77
CA LYS A 118 -3.19 4.02 11.03
C LYS A 118 -2.56 4.15 9.65
N THR A 119 -1.84 3.11 9.26
CA THR A 119 -1.22 3.00 7.94
C THR A 119 -1.58 1.66 7.30
N PHE A 120 -1.68 1.67 5.98
CA PHE A 120 -1.81 0.45 5.20
C PHE A 120 -1.14 0.63 3.84
N PRO A 121 -0.56 -0.44 3.28
CA PRO A 121 0.02 -0.39 1.95
C PRO A 121 -1.10 -0.23 0.91
N GLN A 122 -0.79 0.45 -0.18
CA GLN A 122 -1.69 0.70 -1.29
C GLN A 122 -0.90 0.64 -2.59
N LEU A 123 -1.38 -0.10 -3.57
CA LEU A 123 -0.79 -0.12 -4.90
C LEU A 123 -1.19 1.12 -5.68
N SER A 124 -0.20 1.93 -6.04
CA SER A 124 -0.40 3.13 -6.86
C SER A 124 0.12 2.89 -8.26
N ALA A 125 -0.76 2.95 -9.26
CA ALA A 125 -0.38 2.79 -10.65
C ALA A 125 0.20 4.08 -11.24
N PHE A 126 1.27 3.90 -12.00
CA PHE A 126 1.80 4.93 -12.88
C PHE A 126 1.08 4.89 -14.22
N GLN A 127 0.82 3.68 -14.72
CA GLN A 127 0.23 3.43 -16.02
C GLN A 127 -0.52 2.09 -16.01
N ILE A 128 -1.64 2.03 -16.73
CA ILE A 128 -2.29 0.79 -17.16
C ILE A 128 -2.37 0.80 -18.69
N SER A 129 -1.99 -0.31 -19.32
CA SER A 129 -1.97 -0.48 -20.76
C SER A 129 -2.64 -1.78 -21.16
N SER A 130 -3.42 -1.75 -22.24
CA SER A 130 -3.98 -2.93 -22.91
C SER A 130 -3.18 -3.39 -24.12
N THR A 131 -2.02 -2.77 -24.38
CA THR A 131 -1.13 -3.12 -25.50
C THR A 131 0.12 -3.82 -25.01
N ASN A 132 0.59 -4.82 -25.78
CA ASN A 132 1.78 -5.63 -25.45
C ASN A 132 1.71 -6.23 -24.03
N VAL A 133 0.53 -6.75 -23.69
CA VAL A 133 0.29 -7.37 -22.37
C VAL A 133 0.76 -8.83 -22.43
N PRO A 134 1.54 -9.32 -21.45
CA PRO A 134 1.90 -10.72 -21.34
C PRO A 134 0.66 -11.63 -21.24
N ASP A 135 0.81 -12.89 -21.69
CA ASP A 135 -0.28 -13.88 -21.60
C ASP A 135 -0.44 -14.44 -20.18
N GLU A 136 0.64 -14.49 -19.41
CA GLU A 136 0.63 -14.99 -18.04
C GLU A 136 0.11 -13.93 -17.05
N ASP A 137 -0.73 -14.35 -16.13
CA ASP A 137 -1.17 -13.53 -15.02
C ASP A 137 -0.04 -13.34 -14.01
N LYS A 138 0.08 -12.11 -13.48
CA LYS A 138 1.21 -11.73 -12.64
C LYS A 138 0.81 -10.63 -11.67
N ALA A 139 1.23 -10.77 -10.40
CA ALA A 139 1.08 -9.74 -9.38
C ALA A 139 2.33 -9.75 -8.50
N ASP A 140 3.45 -9.29 -9.02
CA ASP A 140 4.71 -9.30 -8.30
C ASP A 140 5.57 -8.06 -8.58
N GLY A 141 6.68 -7.95 -7.86
CA GLY A 141 7.63 -6.86 -8.06
C GLY A 141 8.85 -6.97 -7.19
N ARG A 142 9.62 -5.90 -7.19
CA ARG A 142 10.83 -5.77 -6.39
C ARG A 142 10.76 -4.54 -5.50
N ILE A 143 11.22 -4.71 -4.26
CA ILE A 143 11.32 -3.63 -3.30
C ILE A 143 12.69 -3.66 -2.61
N SER A 144 13.38 -2.51 -2.53
CA SER A 144 14.61 -2.39 -1.75
C SER A 144 14.37 -1.58 -0.48
N GLY A 145 15.08 -1.93 0.59
CA GLY A 145 14.92 -1.26 1.86
C GLY A 145 15.72 -1.95 2.96
N ILE A 146 15.27 -1.84 4.20
CA ILE A 146 15.94 -2.38 5.37
C ILE A 146 15.00 -3.22 6.23
N VAL A 147 15.48 -4.36 6.72
CA VAL A 147 14.79 -5.22 7.67
C VAL A 147 14.86 -4.59 9.05
N LYS A 148 13.71 -4.14 9.59
CA LYS A 148 13.66 -3.53 10.93
C LYS A 148 13.38 -4.57 12.02
N ASN A 149 12.46 -5.50 11.75
CA ASN A 149 12.08 -6.52 12.71
C ASN A 149 11.59 -7.78 12.02
N ILE A 150 11.72 -8.93 12.70
CA ILE A 150 11.23 -10.23 12.24
C ILE A 150 10.48 -10.87 13.41
N THR A 151 9.24 -11.31 13.16
CA THR A 151 8.40 -11.95 14.17
C THR A 151 7.80 -13.24 13.64
N SER A 152 7.76 -14.32 14.45
CA SER A 152 7.06 -15.55 14.09
C SER A 152 5.54 -15.32 14.02
N GLU A 153 4.88 -15.93 13.05
CA GLU A 153 3.42 -16.01 13.04
C GLU A 153 2.97 -17.09 14.01
N VAL A 154 2.04 -16.73 14.87
CA VAL A 154 1.37 -17.71 15.76
C VAL A 154 -0.10 -17.87 15.37
N ASN A 155 -0.59 -19.10 15.43
CA ASN A 155 -1.99 -19.41 15.18
C ASN A 155 -2.87 -19.00 16.40
N LYS A 156 -4.17 -19.25 16.31
CA LYS A 156 -5.12 -18.91 17.38
C LYS A 156 -4.91 -19.70 18.67
N ASP A 157 -4.23 -20.83 18.60
CA ASP A 157 -3.93 -21.72 19.71
C ASP A 157 -2.57 -21.37 20.35
N GLY A 158 -1.82 -20.42 19.78
CA GLY A 158 -0.52 -19.96 20.26
C GLY A 158 0.66 -20.73 19.70
N ASP A 159 0.45 -21.64 18.74
CA ASP A 159 1.52 -22.41 18.11
C ASP A 159 2.12 -21.62 16.93
N GLU A 160 3.44 -21.70 16.76
CA GLU A 160 4.10 -21.12 15.60
C GLU A 160 3.71 -21.86 14.31
N THR A 161 3.38 -21.11 13.27
CA THR A 161 3.02 -21.66 11.95
C THR A 161 4.24 -21.99 11.10
N GLY A 162 5.42 -21.51 11.50
CA GLY A 162 6.65 -21.51 10.73
C GLY A 162 6.78 -20.33 9.77
N ARG A 163 5.69 -19.60 9.48
CA ARG A 163 5.74 -18.35 8.73
C ARG A 163 6.28 -17.23 9.59
N ILE A 164 6.91 -16.25 8.96
CA ILE A 164 7.40 -15.05 9.64
C ILE A 164 6.84 -13.79 9.00
N PHE A 165 6.68 -12.77 9.84
CA PHE A 165 6.35 -11.41 9.43
C PHE A 165 7.60 -10.56 9.53
N ILE A 166 7.85 -9.77 8.47
CA ILE A 166 8.99 -8.87 8.41
C ILE A 166 8.46 -7.43 8.41
N GLU A 167 8.86 -6.65 9.39
CA GLU A 167 8.69 -5.19 9.35
C GLU A 167 9.82 -4.62 8.50
N PHE A 168 9.47 -4.17 7.30
CA PHE A 168 10.40 -3.69 6.30
C PHE A 168 10.16 -2.22 6.02
N TYR A 169 11.24 -1.44 5.89
CA TYR A 169 11.16 -0.03 5.56
C TYR A 169 11.83 0.25 4.23
N TYR A 170 11.12 0.94 3.36
CA TYR A 170 11.63 1.43 2.09
C TYR A 170 11.56 2.96 2.03
N MET A 171 12.42 3.56 1.19
CA MET A 171 12.51 5.01 1.07
C MET A 171 11.60 5.53 -0.02
N THR A 172 10.77 6.48 0.33
CA THR A 172 9.95 7.25 -0.62
C THR A 172 10.45 8.68 -0.70
N THR A 173 10.24 9.30 -1.85
CA THR A 173 10.56 10.71 -2.06
C THR A 173 9.28 11.42 -2.45
N ASP A 174 8.95 12.48 -1.75
CA ASP A 174 7.81 13.32 -2.10
C ASP A 174 8.09 14.26 -3.27
N ALA A 175 7.11 15.10 -3.62
CA ALA A 175 7.23 16.06 -4.71
C ALA A 175 8.23 17.21 -4.40
N SER A 176 8.57 17.43 -3.13
CA SER A 176 9.55 18.42 -2.67
C SER A 176 10.97 17.87 -2.74
N GLY A 177 11.12 16.55 -2.91
CA GLY A 177 12.41 15.86 -2.85
C GLY A 177 12.77 15.36 -1.45
N ASP A 178 11.87 15.52 -0.48
CA ASP A 178 12.08 15.04 0.88
C ASP A 178 11.93 13.52 0.94
N ILE A 179 12.89 12.87 1.62
CA ILE A 179 12.94 11.42 1.76
C ILE A 179 12.29 11.03 3.09
N SER A 180 11.47 10.00 3.06
CA SER A 180 10.83 9.43 4.25
C SER A 180 10.91 7.92 4.26
N ALA A 181 11.01 7.33 5.46
CA ALA A 181 10.92 5.89 5.67
C ALA A 181 9.45 5.48 5.70
N THR A 182 9.09 4.53 4.84
CA THR A 182 7.72 4.02 4.72
C THR A 182 7.69 2.55 5.13
N PRO A 183 6.86 2.16 6.10
CA PRO A 183 6.75 0.77 6.53
C PRO A 183 5.92 -0.06 5.54
N ILE A 184 6.31 -1.32 5.41
CA ILE A 184 5.50 -2.37 4.82
C ILE A 184 5.69 -3.65 5.63
N LYS A 185 4.61 -4.38 5.86
CA LYS A 185 4.67 -5.71 6.44
C LYS A 185 4.77 -6.72 5.30
N LEU A 186 5.89 -7.44 5.26
CA LEU A 186 6.10 -8.54 4.34
C LEU A 186 5.88 -9.87 5.05
N VAL A 187 5.54 -10.89 4.28
CA VAL A 187 5.34 -12.25 4.75
C VAL A 187 6.38 -13.15 4.10
N CYS A 188 6.93 -14.08 4.87
CA CYS A 188 7.80 -15.11 4.36
C CYS A 188 7.23 -16.47 4.75
N GLU A 189 7.00 -17.34 3.77
CA GLU A 189 6.43 -18.66 4.00
C GLU A 189 7.42 -19.57 4.71
N SER A 190 6.90 -20.60 5.38
CA SER A 190 7.67 -21.46 6.31
C SER A 190 8.82 -22.22 5.65
N ASP A 191 8.72 -22.50 4.36
CA ASP A 191 9.73 -23.25 3.59
C ASP A 191 11.02 -22.45 3.32
N ILE A 192 10.95 -21.11 3.36
CA ILE A 192 12.09 -20.21 3.13
C ILE A 192 12.37 -19.29 4.32
N ALA A 193 11.62 -19.41 5.42
CA ALA A 193 11.72 -18.49 6.56
C ALA A 193 13.08 -18.54 7.27
N ASP A 194 13.67 -19.72 7.40
CA ASP A 194 14.99 -19.88 8.07
C ASP A 194 16.12 -19.37 7.17
N ASP A 195 16.06 -19.64 5.86
CA ASP A 195 17.01 -19.09 4.88
C ASP A 195 16.95 -17.56 4.87
N PHE A 196 15.73 -17.00 4.97
CA PHE A 196 15.54 -15.54 5.05
C PHE A 196 16.23 -14.96 6.29
N LYS A 197 16.04 -15.55 7.49
CA LYS A 197 16.65 -15.07 8.73
C LYS A 197 18.18 -15.13 8.69
N GLU A 198 18.74 -16.17 8.06
CA GLU A 198 20.19 -16.32 7.89
C GLU A 198 20.75 -15.28 6.92
N MET A 199 20.07 -15.05 5.80
CA MET A 199 20.52 -14.14 4.75
C MET A 199 20.32 -12.67 5.09
N TYR A 200 19.24 -12.33 5.81
CA TYR A 200 18.83 -10.96 6.10
C TYR A 200 18.53 -10.76 7.60
N PRO A 201 19.55 -10.77 8.46
CA PRO A 201 19.36 -10.41 9.86
C PRO A 201 18.80 -8.97 10.00
N ILE A 202 18.24 -8.67 11.17
CA ILE A 202 17.73 -7.34 11.48
C ILE A 202 18.81 -6.28 11.24
N GLY A 203 18.47 -5.22 10.51
CA GLY A 203 19.40 -4.18 10.08
C GLY A 203 19.98 -4.39 8.69
N SER A 204 19.70 -5.51 8.03
CA SER A 204 20.17 -5.75 6.66
C SER A 204 19.45 -4.85 5.66
N SER A 205 20.22 -4.15 4.83
CA SER A 205 19.73 -3.50 3.61
C SER A 205 19.67 -4.53 2.49
N CYS A 206 18.54 -4.70 1.84
CA CYS A 206 18.35 -5.75 0.83
C CYS A 206 17.34 -5.35 -0.25
N MET A 207 17.31 -6.13 -1.32
CA MET A 207 16.30 -6.06 -2.39
C MET A 207 15.57 -7.40 -2.45
N LEU A 208 14.26 -7.34 -2.30
CA LEU A 208 13.41 -8.52 -2.20
C LEU A 208 12.47 -8.60 -3.41
N ASP A 209 12.25 -9.83 -3.86
CA ASP A 209 11.23 -10.19 -4.83
C ASP A 209 9.94 -10.54 -4.07
N VAL A 210 8.86 -9.84 -4.37
CA VAL A 210 7.62 -9.89 -3.59
C VAL A 210 6.43 -10.13 -4.51
N GLU A 211 5.61 -11.12 -4.16
CA GLU A 211 4.32 -11.41 -4.78
C GLU A 211 3.18 -10.80 -3.95
N ILE A 212 2.16 -10.30 -4.62
CA ILE A 212 0.96 -9.79 -3.98
C ILE A 212 -0.11 -10.86 -4.04
N ILE A 213 -0.56 -11.29 -2.86
CA ILE A 213 -1.56 -12.34 -2.71
C ILE A 213 -2.80 -11.76 -2.04
N ASN A 214 -3.94 -11.82 -2.71
CA ASN A 214 -5.22 -11.46 -2.12
C ASN A 214 -6.00 -12.74 -1.78
N LYS A 215 -5.87 -13.20 -0.53
CA LYS A 215 -6.54 -14.40 -0.04
C LYS A 215 -7.94 -14.07 0.46
N GLN A 216 -8.95 -14.73 -0.09
CA GLN A 216 -10.27 -14.74 0.50
C GLN A 216 -10.29 -15.69 1.70
N VAL A 217 -10.43 -15.14 2.91
CA VAL A 217 -10.45 -15.94 4.15
C VAL A 217 -11.86 -16.02 4.71
N GLY A 218 -12.37 -17.23 4.83
CA GLY A 218 -13.72 -17.49 5.30
C GLY A 218 -14.79 -17.13 4.25
N GLY A 219 -16.04 -17.21 4.66
CA GLY A 219 -17.19 -16.86 3.85
C GLY A 219 -17.88 -18.03 3.19
N ASN A 220 -19.17 -18.12 3.45
CA ASN A 220 -20.06 -19.04 2.75
C ASN A 220 -20.52 -18.42 1.43
N LYS A 221 -20.37 -19.15 0.32
CA LYS A 221 -21.00 -18.76 -0.95
C LYS A 221 -22.52 -18.88 -0.79
N LYS A 222 -23.19 -17.78 -0.45
CA LYS A 222 -24.67 -17.73 -0.50
C LYS A 222 -25.08 -17.40 -1.92
N LYS A 223 -25.91 -18.27 -2.53
CA LYS A 223 -26.62 -17.91 -3.76
C LYS A 223 -27.59 -16.78 -3.41
N VAL A 224 -27.41 -15.63 -4.05
CA VAL A 224 -28.40 -14.56 -3.96
C VAL A 224 -29.57 -14.97 -4.84
N GLU A 225 -30.71 -15.29 -4.24
CA GLU A 225 -31.95 -15.53 -4.99
C GLU A 225 -32.53 -14.22 -5.46
N GLY A 226 -32.27 -13.88 -6.72
CA GLY A 226 -32.99 -12.81 -7.41
C GLY A 226 -34.24 -13.36 -8.11
N HIS A 227 -35.31 -12.61 -8.13
CA HIS A 227 -36.59 -13.04 -8.75
C HIS A 227 -36.52 -13.14 -10.28
N PHE A 228 -35.52 -12.56 -10.92
CA PHE A 228 -35.28 -12.67 -12.37
C PHE A 228 -33.85 -12.32 -12.73
N GLY A 229 -33.14 -13.16 -13.51
CA GLY A 229 -31.81 -12.86 -14.03
C GLY A 229 -30.71 -13.85 -13.59
N ARG A 230 -29.46 -13.57 -14.00
CA ARG A 230 -28.25 -14.36 -13.69
C ARG A 230 -28.01 -14.40 -12.18
N ARG A 231 -27.90 -15.59 -11.62
CA ARG A 231 -27.64 -15.81 -10.20
C ARG A 231 -26.14 -15.67 -9.92
N ASP A 232 -25.70 -14.54 -9.48
CA ASP A 232 -24.35 -14.37 -8.98
C ASP A 232 -24.26 -14.83 -7.52
N SER A 233 -23.27 -15.69 -7.22
CA SER A 233 -22.98 -16.05 -5.84
C SER A 233 -22.16 -14.92 -5.20
N LYS A 234 -22.72 -14.23 -4.22
CA LYS A 234 -21.93 -13.33 -3.35
C LYS A 234 -21.34 -14.12 -2.20
N ILE A 235 -20.04 -13.88 -1.92
CA ILE A 235 -19.41 -14.34 -0.69
C ILE A 235 -19.95 -13.44 0.43
N VAL A 236 -20.65 -14.04 1.38
CA VAL A 236 -21.17 -13.36 2.56
C VAL A 236 -20.34 -13.81 3.74
N ASP A 237 -19.88 -12.86 4.56
CA ASP A 237 -19.09 -13.08 5.78
C ASP A 237 -17.63 -13.54 5.56
N GLY A 238 -17.05 -13.37 4.35
CA GLY A 238 -15.62 -13.50 4.11
C GLY A 238 -14.93 -12.15 4.15
N PHE A 239 -13.65 -12.14 4.52
CA PHE A 239 -12.79 -10.98 4.38
C PHE A 239 -11.61 -11.31 3.48
N SER A 240 -11.10 -10.29 2.80
CA SER A 240 -9.94 -10.40 1.94
C SER A 240 -8.71 -9.95 2.73
N ILE A 241 -7.65 -10.74 2.66
CA ILE A 241 -6.33 -10.37 3.20
C ILE A 241 -5.40 -10.17 2.02
N GLU A 242 -4.89 -8.95 1.87
CA GLU A 242 -3.81 -8.66 0.95
C GLU A 242 -2.48 -8.87 1.69
N GLU A 243 -1.68 -9.79 1.20
CA GLU A 243 -0.36 -10.12 1.72
C GLU A 243 0.70 -9.81 0.66
N TYR A 244 1.84 -9.28 1.10
CA TYR A 244 3.04 -9.08 0.29
C TYR A 244 4.03 -10.19 0.66
N SER A 245 4.01 -11.28 -0.12
CA SER A 245 4.77 -12.51 0.17
C SER A 245 6.13 -12.49 -0.53
N ILE A 246 7.19 -12.72 0.24
CA ILE A 246 8.56 -12.82 -0.28
C ILE A 246 8.72 -14.18 -0.94
N PHE A 247 9.21 -14.21 -2.18
CA PHE A 247 9.56 -15.46 -2.87
C PHE A 247 11.02 -15.50 -3.34
N GLY A 248 11.79 -14.42 -3.14
CA GLY A 248 13.20 -14.33 -3.49
C GLY A 248 13.83 -13.02 -3.08
N GLY A 249 15.09 -12.84 -3.44
CA GLY A 249 15.82 -11.59 -3.25
C GLY A 249 17.28 -11.72 -3.62
N ASP A 250 17.96 -10.56 -3.74
CA ASP A 250 19.40 -10.49 -3.96
C ASP A 250 20.12 -10.62 -2.60
N PRO A 251 21.40 -11.02 -2.53
CA PRO A 251 22.19 -10.97 -1.29
C PRO A 251 22.08 -9.61 -0.59
N ALA A 252 22.27 -9.59 0.74
CA ALA A 252 22.29 -8.34 1.50
C ALA A 252 23.25 -7.34 0.87
N MET A 253 22.82 -6.08 0.80
CA MET A 253 23.56 -5.03 0.14
C MET A 253 24.76 -4.58 0.96
N GLU A 254 25.87 -4.30 0.29
CA GLU A 254 27.05 -3.64 0.85
C GLU A 254 26.94 -2.12 0.68
N GLU A 255 27.76 -1.36 1.40
CA GLU A 255 27.71 0.13 1.43
C GLU A 255 27.90 0.79 0.05
N GLU A 256 28.58 0.10 -0.87
CA GLU A 256 28.81 0.58 -2.23
C GLU A 256 27.58 0.49 -3.13
N ASN A 257 26.58 -0.30 -2.73
CA ASN A 257 25.33 -0.42 -3.51
C ASN A 257 24.56 0.90 -3.50
N GLU A 258 24.06 1.30 -4.65
CA GLU A 258 23.34 2.57 -4.80
C GLU A 258 22.02 2.65 -4.00
N TYR A 259 21.46 1.53 -3.61
CA TYR A 259 20.20 1.42 -2.82
C TYR A 259 20.46 1.05 -1.37
N PHE A 260 21.71 0.97 -0.95
CA PHE A 260 22.07 0.69 0.43
C PHE A 260 21.56 1.75 1.39
N ILE A 261 21.01 1.32 2.51
CA ILE A 261 20.53 2.17 3.60
C ILE A 261 21.22 1.73 4.89
N SER A 262 21.94 2.65 5.52
CA SER A 262 22.59 2.36 6.80
C SER A 262 21.58 2.36 7.95
N ILE A 263 21.90 1.63 9.02
CA ILE A 263 21.09 1.63 10.25
C ILE A 263 20.96 3.07 10.81
N ASP A 264 22.01 3.86 10.78
CA ASP A 264 22.01 5.22 11.32
C ASP A 264 21.14 6.17 10.49
N ASP A 265 21.17 6.04 9.17
CA ASP A 265 20.27 6.78 8.30
C ASP A 265 18.81 6.40 8.56
N MET A 266 18.53 5.09 8.70
CA MET A 266 17.20 4.61 9.03
C MET A 266 16.72 5.13 10.39
N LYS A 267 17.54 5.09 11.43
CA LYS A 267 17.20 5.66 12.76
C LYS A 267 16.84 7.14 12.67
N SER A 268 17.55 7.90 11.86
CA SER A 268 17.25 9.32 11.66
C SER A 268 15.89 9.52 11.00
N LEU A 269 15.61 8.78 9.93
CA LEU A 269 14.33 8.85 9.22
C LEU A 269 13.15 8.37 10.08
N LEU A 270 13.36 7.37 10.93
CA LEU A 270 12.32 6.90 11.86
C LEU A 270 11.98 7.98 12.90
N LYS A 271 12.97 8.70 13.44
CA LYS A 271 12.71 9.83 14.35
C LYS A 271 11.92 10.95 13.66
N GLU A 272 12.25 11.28 12.42
CA GLU A 272 11.50 12.28 11.64
C GLU A 272 10.05 11.81 11.42
N ARG A 273 9.86 10.52 11.12
CA ARG A 273 8.55 9.93 10.97
C ARG A 273 7.73 10.00 12.27
N GLU A 274 8.32 9.71 13.42
CA GLU A 274 7.65 9.83 14.72
C GLU A 274 7.17 11.25 15.00
N VAL A 275 8.02 12.24 14.72
CA VAL A 275 7.66 13.66 14.85
C VAL A 275 6.49 14.02 13.94
N MET A 276 6.51 13.55 12.69
CA MET A 276 5.43 13.77 11.73
C MET A 276 4.11 13.12 12.18
N ILE A 277 4.16 11.87 12.67
CA ILE A 277 2.98 11.16 13.19
C ILE A 277 2.38 11.92 14.37
N LYS A 278 3.22 12.30 15.33
CA LYS A 278 2.78 13.10 16.49
C LYS A 278 2.12 14.40 16.07
N ALA A 279 2.73 15.13 15.14
CA ALA A 279 2.16 16.39 14.64
C ALA A 279 0.78 16.18 13.99
N LYS A 280 0.57 15.10 13.23
CA LYS A 280 -0.74 14.78 12.63
C LYS A 280 -1.80 14.42 13.69
N ILE A 281 -1.42 13.70 14.74
CA ILE A 281 -2.30 13.39 15.86
C ILE A 281 -2.70 14.66 16.59
N ASP A 282 -1.72 15.52 16.98
CA ASP A 282 -1.96 16.78 17.67
C ASP A 282 -2.84 17.74 16.83
N GLU A 283 -2.67 17.77 15.52
CA GLU A 283 -3.51 18.56 14.61
C GLU A 283 -4.98 18.06 14.62
N LYS A 284 -5.15 16.76 14.60
CA LYS A 284 -6.48 16.14 14.64
C LYS A 284 -7.19 16.41 15.95
N GLU A 285 -6.51 16.30 17.07
CA GLU A 285 -7.05 16.63 18.41
C GLU A 285 -7.49 18.10 18.51
N LYS A 286 -6.66 19.03 18.02
CA LYS A 286 -7.01 20.47 17.99
C LYS A 286 -8.23 20.77 17.12
N ASN A 287 -8.39 20.05 16.03
CA ASN A 287 -9.53 20.21 15.11
C ASN A 287 -10.79 19.47 15.59
N GLY A 288 -10.63 18.35 16.31
CA GLY A 288 -11.72 17.53 16.88
C GLY A 288 -12.39 18.15 18.12
N SER A 289 -11.68 19.00 18.86
CA SER A 289 -12.16 19.66 20.07
C SER A 289 -13.32 20.67 19.84
N LYS A 290 -13.75 20.85 18.59
CA LYS A 290 -14.89 21.71 18.23
C LYS A 290 -16.22 20.97 18.09
N THR A 291 -16.29 19.65 18.31
CA THR A 291 -17.53 18.89 18.23
C THR A 291 -17.76 18.15 19.55
N GLU A 292 -18.87 18.51 20.23
CA GLU A 292 -19.23 18.05 21.58
C GLU A 292 -19.33 16.53 21.73
N THR A 293 -18.84 16.09 22.86
CA THR A 293 -18.75 14.73 23.41
C THR A 293 -20.11 14.03 23.53
N LYS A 294 -20.26 12.85 22.97
CA LYS A 294 -21.18 11.82 23.49
C LYS A 294 -20.39 10.62 24.01
N LYS A 295 -20.50 10.42 25.34
CA LYS A 295 -19.93 9.28 26.09
C LYS A 295 -20.50 7.95 25.62
N GLY A 296 -19.66 6.97 25.37
CA GLY A 296 -20.03 5.57 25.19
C GLY A 296 -18.95 4.63 25.75
N LEU A 297 -19.40 3.72 26.59
CA LEU A 297 -18.68 2.81 27.48
C LEU A 297 -17.88 1.70 26.74
N GLY A 298 -16.73 1.33 27.29
CA GLY A 298 -16.24 -0.05 27.23
C GLY A 298 -14.94 -0.32 26.50
N THR A 299 -13.83 -0.27 27.24
CA THR A 299 -12.47 -0.56 26.76
C THR A 299 -12.07 -2.00 27.09
N ARG A 300 -11.56 -2.75 26.12
CA ARG A 300 -10.65 -3.88 26.36
C ARG A 300 -9.25 -3.47 25.90
N LYS A 301 -8.32 -3.40 26.85
CA LYS A 301 -6.88 -3.24 26.58
C LYS A 301 -6.34 -4.58 26.06
N SER A 302 -5.72 -4.58 24.88
CA SER A 302 -4.77 -5.60 24.49
C SER A 302 -3.37 -5.02 24.71
N THR A 303 -2.74 -5.40 25.80
CA THR A 303 -1.30 -5.21 25.99
C THR A 303 -0.59 -6.25 25.17
N VAL A 304 0.13 -5.79 24.13
CA VAL A 304 1.16 -6.61 23.50
C VAL A 304 2.41 -6.41 24.34
N ASP A 305 2.81 -7.45 25.09
CA ASP A 305 4.13 -7.52 25.73
C ASP A 305 5.19 -7.62 24.62
N ILE A 306 5.93 -6.53 24.46
CA ILE A 306 7.15 -6.52 23.64
C ILE A 306 8.23 -7.14 24.54
N SER A 307 8.61 -8.38 24.26
CA SER A 307 9.83 -8.96 24.83
C SER A 307 11.01 -8.09 24.35
N GLU A 308 11.75 -7.53 25.30
CA GLU A 308 13.00 -6.81 25.05
C GLU A 308 14.04 -7.82 24.50
N ASP A 309 14.08 -7.95 23.18
CA ASP A 309 15.19 -8.61 22.51
C ASP A 309 16.32 -7.61 22.38
N SER A 310 17.36 -7.78 23.22
CA SER A 310 18.49 -6.85 23.39
C SER A 310 19.39 -6.71 22.17
N GLU A 311 19.09 -7.38 21.06
CA GLU A 311 19.89 -7.40 19.83
C GLU A 311 19.29 -6.56 18.67
N ASN A 312 18.13 -5.98 18.85
CA ASN A 312 17.54 -5.16 17.76
C ASN A 312 18.19 -3.78 17.71
N PRO A 313 18.94 -3.42 16.64
CA PRO A 313 19.66 -2.16 16.53
C PRO A 313 18.76 -0.92 16.41
N PHE A 314 17.43 -1.07 16.34
CA PHE A 314 16.45 0.00 16.24
C PHE A 314 15.71 0.31 17.54
N LEU A 315 15.98 -0.45 18.63
CA LEU A 315 15.43 -0.21 19.97
C LEU A 315 16.32 0.67 20.84
#